data_07aefe96b28f5b8a17447dbf5a673aa0
#
_entry.id   07aefe96b28f5b8a17447dbf5a673aa0
#
_cell.length_a   1.000
_cell.length_b   1.000
_cell.length_c   1.000
_cell.angle_alpha   90.00
_cell.angle_beta   90.00
_cell.angle_gamma   90.00
#
_symmetry.space_group_name_H-M   'P 1'
#
loop_
_entity.id
_entity.type
_entity.pdbx_description
1 polymer ?
#
loop_
_entity_poly.entity_id
_entity_poly.type
_entity_poly.pdbx_seq_one_letter_code
_entity_poly.pdbx_strand_id
1 'polypeptide(L)'
;MAVSGLDEFARYFAGYEDCYTIIGGAACEILMSQTPIDFRATKDVDMIILFEDKFKEFAELFWNYVREGEYTYGWKNSDEPHFYRFTDSKNGYPKQIELFSRKPSYHLESSTPIVPIHIDDDVSSLSAILLNNDFYKFMLKGRTVISGLSVLTASYIIPFKMMAWINLMHEKAEGRHVNSKDLRKHKNDVFQLFQIVLEGETVEVTGDVADSIDAFLEMIKGENIVFADLQIDSDLETEIKALRETYIRV
;
A
#
# COMPACT_ATOMS: atom_id res chain seq x y z
N MET A 1 4.55 -15.91 8.99
CA MET A 1 3.82 -14.74 8.43
C MET A 1 2.43 -15.22 8.05
N ALA A 2 1.40 -14.41 8.24
CA ALA A 2 0.01 -14.84 7.99
C ALA A 2 -0.39 -14.74 6.50
N VAL A 3 0.20 -13.81 5.72
CA VAL A 3 0.02 -13.80 4.25
C VAL A 3 0.71 -15.02 3.66
N SER A 4 -0.09 -15.90 3.09
CA SER A 4 0.43 -17.11 2.44
C SER A 4 1.35 -16.76 1.28
N GLY A 5 2.53 -17.38 1.24
CA GLY A 5 3.48 -17.23 0.14
C GLY A 5 4.49 -16.08 0.26
N LEU A 6 4.43 -15.25 1.32
CA LEU A 6 5.42 -14.19 1.50
C LEU A 6 6.84 -14.72 1.78
N ASP A 7 6.96 -15.86 2.45
CA ASP A 7 8.29 -16.48 2.67
C ASP A 7 8.90 -16.96 1.36
N GLU A 8 8.09 -17.49 0.46
CA GLU A 8 8.50 -17.87 -0.90
C GLU A 8 8.87 -16.63 -1.72
N PHE A 9 8.03 -15.60 -1.65
CA PHE A 9 8.28 -14.32 -2.32
C PHE A 9 9.62 -13.72 -1.87
N ALA A 10 9.88 -13.65 -0.56
CA ALA A 10 11.13 -13.12 -0.01
C ALA A 10 12.36 -13.90 -0.51
N ARG A 11 12.27 -15.23 -0.56
CA ARG A 11 13.37 -16.07 -1.08
C ARG A 11 13.58 -15.88 -2.58
N TYR A 12 12.49 -15.77 -3.34
CA TYR A 12 12.54 -15.67 -4.79
C TYR A 12 13.14 -14.33 -5.26
N PHE A 13 12.82 -13.25 -4.55
CA PHE A 13 13.28 -11.90 -4.87
C PHE A 13 14.46 -11.41 -4.01
N ALA A 14 15.17 -12.33 -3.34
CA ALA A 14 16.34 -11.98 -2.55
C ALA A 14 17.40 -11.27 -3.40
N GLY A 15 17.87 -10.09 -2.95
CA GLY A 15 18.80 -9.22 -3.67
C GLY A 15 18.16 -8.24 -4.66
N TYR A 16 16.83 -8.21 -4.71
CA TYR A 16 16.03 -7.25 -5.50
C TYR A 16 15.11 -6.38 -4.63
N GLU A 17 15.40 -6.28 -3.34
CA GLU A 17 14.59 -5.49 -2.39
C GLU A 17 14.55 -4.00 -2.76
N ASP A 18 15.52 -3.53 -3.54
CA ASP A 18 15.54 -2.16 -4.05
C ASP A 18 14.60 -1.92 -5.24
N CYS A 19 14.17 -2.98 -5.92
CA CYS A 19 13.31 -2.89 -7.10
C CYS A 19 11.82 -2.79 -6.79
N TYR A 20 11.42 -3.01 -5.54
CA TYR A 20 10.02 -2.94 -5.13
C TYR A 20 9.88 -2.46 -3.68
N THR A 21 8.65 -2.11 -3.29
CA THR A 21 8.26 -2.00 -1.87
C THR A 21 6.82 -2.44 -1.69
N ILE A 22 6.58 -3.31 -0.71
CA ILE A 22 5.24 -3.76 -0.36
C ILE A 22 4.54 -2.66 0.42
N ILE A 23 3.28 -2.42 0.08
CA ILE A 23 2.39 -1.45 0.69
C ILE A 23 1.08 -2.11 1.09
N GLY A 24 0.07 -1.34 1.39
CA GLY A 24 -1.29 -1.84 1.62
C GLY A 24 -1.45 -2.74 2.83
N GLY A 25 -2.29 -3.75 2.71
CA GLY A 25 -2.61 -4.68 3.79
C GLY A 25 -1.45 -5.60 4.16
N ALA A 26 -0.72 -6.10 3.16
CA ALA A 26 0.42 -7.00 3.39
C ALA A 26 1.54 -6.33 4.18
N ALA A 27 1.88 -5.08 3.85
CA ALA A 27 2.87 -4.32 4.62
C ALA A 27 2.42 -4.10 6.07
N CYS A 28 1.14 -3.73 6.27
CA CYS A 28 0.60 -3.60 7.63
C CYS A 28 0.73 -4.91 8.42
N GLU A 29 0.40 -6.05 7.82
CA GLU A 29 0.50 -7.35 8.47
C GLU A 29 1.95 -7.74 8.77
N ILE A 30 2.90 -7.47 7.85
CA ILE A 30 4.33 -7.69 8.08
C ILE A 30 4.81 -6.87 9.29
N LEU A 31 4.46 -5.58 9.35
CA LEU A 31 4.82 -4.69 10.45
C LEU A 31 4.21 -5.17 11.77
N MET A 32 2.91 -5.43 11.78
CA MET A 32 2.18 -5.85 12.99
C MET A 32 2.61 -7.23 13.48
N SER A 33 3.09 -8.12 12.60
CA SER A 33 3.63 -9.44 12.99
C SER A 33 4.86 -9.35 13.90
N GLN A 34 5.52 -8.20 13.97
CA GLN A 34 6.63 -7.92 14.89
C GLN A 34 6.14 -7.45 16.27
N THR A 35 4.86 -7.36 16.49
CA THR A 35 4.22 -6.86 17.72
C THR A 35 3.23 -7.87 18.28
N PRO A 36 2.81 -7.76 19.55
CA PRO A 36 1.75 -8.58 20.11
C PRO A 36 0.33 -8.15 19.70
N ILE A 37 0.19 -7.13 18.85
CA ILE A 37 -1.10 -6.57 18.44
C ILE A 37 -1.67 -7.41 17.31
N ASP A 38 -2.91 -7.88 17.47
CA ASP A 38 -3.62 -8.57 16.39
C ASP A 38 -4.02 -7.61 15.27
N PHE A 39 -3.66 -7.97 14.05
CA PHE A 39 -4.06 -7.23 12.87
C PHE A 39 -4.88 -8.13 11.94
N ARG A 40 -5.80 -7.52 11.19
CA ARG A 40 -6.62 -8.26 10.25
C ARG A 40 -5.77 -8.96 9.18
N ALA A 41 -6.11 -10.19 8.89
CA ALA A 41 -5.44 -10.94 7.82
C ALA A 41 -5.72 -10.32 6.43
N THR A 42 -4.71 -10.37 5.57
CA THR A 42 -4.83 -10.05 4.14
C THR A 42 -4.36 -11.24 3.30
N LYS A 43 -4.75 -11.26 2.04
CA LYS A 43 -4.34 -12.31 1.07
C LYS A 43 -3.63 -11.72 -0.13
N ASP A 44 -3.68 -10.41 -0.26
CA ASP A 44 -3.26 -9.65 -1.41
C ASP A 44 -1.96 -8.92 -1.08
N VAL A 45 -1.04 -8.90 -2.02
CA VAL A 45 0.21 -8.16 -1.96
C VAL A 45 0.13 -6.99 -2.93
N ASP A 46 0.03 -5.81 -2.37
CA ASP A 46 0.14 -4.56 -3.13
C ASP A 46 1.60 -4.11 -3.09
N MET A 47 2.22 -3.87 -4.23
CA MET A 47 3.60 -3.40 -4.25
C MET A 47 3.85 -2.33 -5.32
N ILE A 48 4.70 -1.38 -4.96
CA ILE A 48 5.20 -0.36 -5.88
C ILE A 48 6.48 -0.89 -6.52
N ILE A 49 6.53 -0.82 -7.83
CA ILE A 49 7.72 -1.14 -8.59
C ILE A 49 8.58 0.12 -8.71
N LEU A 50 9.87 -0.05 -8.42
CA LEU A 50 10.88 0.99 -8.50
C LEU A 50 11.79 0.70 -9.70
N PHE A 51 12.05 1.75 -10.50
CA PHE A 51 12.88 1.65 -11.70
C PHE A 51 14.34 1.95 -11.33
N GLU A 52 14.96 1.02 -10.60
CA GLU A 52 16.37 1.07 -10.20
C GLU A 52 17.25 0.31 -11.21
N ASP A 53 18.56 0.33 -11.00
CA ASP A 53 19.53 -0.24 -11.94
C ASP A 53 19.28 -1.71 -12.33
N LYS A 54 18.73 -2.53 -11.41
CA LYS A 54 18.41 -3.95 -11.62
C LYS A 54 16.98 -4.20 -12.11
N PHE A 55 16.27 -3.17 -12.53
CA PHE A 55 14.84 -3.31 -12.84
C PHE A 55 14.56 -4.32 -13.96
N LYS A 56 15.43 -4.40 -14.97
CA LYS A 56 15.24 -5.34 -16.09
C LYS A 56 15.30 -6.79 -15.60
N GLU A 57 16.33 -7.13 -14.85
CA GLU A 57 16.50 -8.45 -14.26
C GLU A 57 15.37 -8.80 -13.29
N PHE A 58 14.95 -7.83 -12.48
CA PHE A 58 13.79 -7.97 -11.60
C PHE A 58 12.51 -8.25 -12.40
N ALA A 59 12.26 -7.53 -13.49
CA ALA A 59 11.07 -7.73 -14.32
C ALA A 59 11.04 -9.13 -14.97
N GLU A 60 12.18 -9.61 -15.47
CA GLU A 60 12.31 -10.96 -16.01
C GLU A 60 12.06 -12.03 -14.92
N LEU A 61 12.61 -11.83 -13.73
CA LEU A 61 12.42 -12.68 -12.58
C LEU A 61 10.96 -12.67 -12.12
N PHE A 62 10.32 -11.50 -12.10
CA PHE A 62 8.91 -11.37 -11.72
C PHE A 62 7.98 -12.12 -12.69
N TRP A 63 8.24 -12.06 -14.01
CA TRP A 63 7.47 -12.84 -14.97
C TRP A 63 7.68 -14.34 -14.82
N ASN A 64 8.88 -14.78 -14.43
CA ASN A 64 9.12 -16.19 -14.09
C ASN A 64 8.29 -16.60 -12.87
N TYR A 65 8.31 -15.78 -11.81
CA TYR A 65 7.52 -16.00 -10.60
C TYR A 65 6.02 -16.09 -10.89
N VAL A 66 5.49 -15.21 -11.73
CA VAL A 66 4.07 -15.23 -12.16
C VAL A 66 3.73 -16.53 -12.88
N ARG A 67 4.60 -16.98 -13.79
CA ARG A 67 4.41 -18.26 -14.51
C ARG A 67 4.49 -19.46 -13.60
N GLU A 68 5.51 -19.51 -12.73
CA GLU A 68 5.68 -20.59 -11.77
C GLU A 68 4.54 -20.64 -10.75
N GLY A 69 4.04 -19.50 -10.33
CA GLY A 69 2.87 -19.37 -9.44
C GLY A 69 1.54 -19.68 -10.11
N GLU A 70 1.53 -19.90 -11.43
CA GLU A 70 0.32 -20.19 -12.21
C GLU A 70 -0.75 -19.09 -12.11
N TYR A 71 -0.31 -17.84 -11.96
CA TYR A 71 -1.22 -16.71 -11.84
C TYR A 71 -2.05 -16.48 -13.11
N THR A 72 -3.30 -16.14 -12.89
CA THR A 72 -4.18 -15.58 -13.94
C THR A 72 -3.96 -14.09 -14.04
N TYR A 73 -3.76 -13.58 -15.25
CA TYR A 73 -3.57 -12.16 -15.56
C TYR A 73 -4.07 -11.84 -16.99
N GLY A 74 -4.17 -10.54 -17.32
CA GLY A 74 -4.58 -10.10 -18.66
C GLY A 74 -6.07 -9.79 -18.75
N TRP A 75 -6.71 -10.15 -19.86
CA TRP A 75 -8.09 -9.78 -20.18
C TRP A 75 -9.11 -10.44 -19.26
N LYS A 76 -9.77 -9.68 -18.40
CA LYS A 76 -10.99 -10.10 -17.71
C LYS A 76 -12.07 -9.04 -17.96
N ASN A 77 -13.00 -9.32 -18.88
CA ASN A 77 -14.20 -8.52 -19.15
C ASN A 77 -13.99 -7.06 -19.57
N SER A 78 -12.81 -6.69 -20.06
CA SER A 78 -12.52 -5.37 -20.61
C SER A 78 -11.79 -5.47 -21.93
N ASP A 79 -11.90 -4.45 -22.78
CA ASP A 79 -11.20 -4.38 -24.07
C ASP A 79 -9.70 -4.09 -23.93
N GLU A 80 -9.20 -3.89 -22.68
CA GLU A 80 -7.79 -3.62 -22.36
C GLU A 80 -7.19 -4.67 -21.42
N PRO A 81 -5.91 -5.08 -21.64
CA PRO A 81 -5.24 -6.06 -20.79
C PRO A 81 -4.79 -5.43 -19.46
N HIS A 82 -5.17 -6.07 -18.35
CA HIS A 82 -4.76 -5.67 -17.00
C HIS A 82 -3.53 -6.46 -16.55
N PHE A 83 -2.33 -5.97 -16.87
CA PHE A 83 -1.06 -6.61 -16.49
C PHE A 83 -0.51 -6.18 -15.11
N TYR A 84 -1.29 -5.51 -14.34
CA TYR A 84 -0.91 -5.06 -12.99
C TYR A 84 -1.56 -5.87 -11.88
N ARG A 85 -2.53 -6.72 -12.22
CA ARG A 85 -3.23 -7.59 -11.25
C ARG A 85 -3.07 -9.05 -11.65
N PHE A 86 -2.49 -9.82 -10.75
CA PHE A 86 -2.23 -11.25 -10.88
C PHE A 86 -3.01 -11.99 -9.81
N THR A 87 -3.89 -12.90 -10.20
CA THR A 87 -4.85 -13.57 -9.30
C THR A 87 -4.81 -15.10 -9.45
N ASP A 88 -5.52 -15.78 -8.57
CA ASP A 88 -5.78 -17.22 -8.68
C ASP A 88 -4.51 -18.09 -8.68
N SER A 89 -3.47 -17.69 -7.94
CA SER A 89 -2.23 -18.45 -7.82
C SER A 89 -2.44 -19.86 -7.27
N LYS A 90 -1.50 -20.74 -7.55
CA LYS A 90 -1.40 -22.03 -6.86
C LYS A 90 -1.08 -21.85 -5.37
N ASN A 91 -1.23 -22.95 -4.61
CA ASN A 91 -0.91 -22.93 -3.18
C ASN A 91 0.59 -22.66 -2.93
N GLY A 92 0.90 -21.89 -1.90
CA GLY A 92 2.26 -21.49 -1.54
C GLY A 92 2.68 -20.13 -2.12
N TYR A 93 1.83 -19.51 -2.93
CA TYR A 93 2.02 -18.17 -3.48
C TYR A 93 0.98 -17.20 -2.91
N PRO A 94 1.26 -15.86 -2.82
CA PRO A 94 0.25 -14.87 -2.52
C PRO A 94 -0.95 -15.00 -3.46
N LYS A 95 -2.18 -14.93 -2.94
CA LYS A 95 -3.38 -15.17 -3.75
C LYS A 95 -3.59 -14.12 -4.85
N GLN A 96 -3.16 -12.91 -4.57
CA GLN A 96 -3.21 -11.80 -5.52
C GLN A 96 -1.97 -10.94 -5.35
N ILE A 97 -1.46 -10.44 -6.46
CA ILE A 97 -0.41 -9.41 -6.49
C ILE A 97 -0.92 -8.27 -7.35
N GLU A 98 -0.84 -7.04 -6.83
CA GLU A 98 -1.11 -5.82 -7.58
C GLU A 98 0.16 -4.97 -7.68
N LEU A 99 0.47 -4.54 -8.89
CA LEU A 99 1.62 -3.70 -9.18
C LEU A 99 1.20 -2.26 -9.35
N PHE A 100 1.88 -1.39 -8.65
CA PHE A 100 1.76 0.05 -8.77
C PHE A 100 3.08 0.62 -9.23
N SER A 101 3.06 1.71 -9.99
CA SER A 101 4.28 2.42 -10.34
C SER A 101 4.00 3.89 -10.58
N ARG A 102 5.03 4.70 -10.50
CA ARG A 102 5.01 6.04 -11.09
C ARG A 102 4.87 5.86 -12.60
N LYS A 103 4.07 6.72 -13.26
CA LYS A 103 3.89 6.69 -14.73
C LYS A 103 5.26 6.59 -15.41
N PRO A 104 5.57 5.49 -16.10
CA PRO A 104 6.90 5.29 -16.65
C PRO A 104 7.16 6.31 -17.76
N SER A 105 8.32 6.97 -17.70
CA SER A 105 8.85 7.75 -18.81
C SER A 105 9.59 6.88 -19.84
N TYR A 106 9.59 5.55 -19.65
CA TYR A 106 10.34 4.61 -20.48
C TYR A 106 9.41 3.60 -21.16
N HIS A 107 9.60 3.44 -22.48
CA HIS A 107 9.13 2.27 -23.18
C HIS A 107 10.14 1.14 -22.92
N LEU A 108 9.71 0.09 -22.25
CA LEU A 108 10.52 -1.12 -22.11
C LEU A 108 10.45 -1.89 -23.43
N GLU A 109 11.43 -1.70 -24.30
CA GLU A 109 11.66 -2.56 -25.43
C GLU A 109 12.27 -3.88 -24.91
N SER A 110 11.44 -4.84 -24.61
CA SER A 110 11.87 -6.21 -24.38
C SER A 110 11.06 -7.14 -25.26
N SER A 111 11.68 -8.27 -25.62
CA SER A 111 11.04 -9.34 -26.37
C SER A 111 9.85 -10.02 -25.66
N THR A 112 9.61 -9.65 -24.41
CA THR A 112 8.39 -9.94 -23.64
C THR A 112 7.57 -8.66 -23.63
N PRO A 113 6.28 -8.67 -23.99
CA PRO A 113 5.45 -7.48 -23.95
C PRO A 113 5.21 -7.09 -22.48
N ILE A 114 6.12 -6.29 -21.93
CA ILE A 114 5.84 -5.52 -20.72
C ILE A 114 4.96 -4.38 -21.22
N VAL A 115 3.66 -4.57 -21.09
CA VAL A 115 2.71 -3.51 -21.42
C VAL A 115 2.82 -2.45 -20.32
N PRO A 116 2.83 -1.16 -20.66
CA PRO A 116 2.77 -0.08 -19.68
C PRO A 116 1.65 -0.38 -18.69
N ILE A 117 1.90 -0.18 -17.40
CA ILE A 117 0.85 -0.30 -16.39
C ILE A 117 -0.17 0.77 -16.72
N HIS A 118 -1.23 0.39 -17.43
CA HIS A 118 -2.38 1.25 -17.68
C HIS A 118 -3.19 1.24 -16.38
N ILE A 119 -3.27 2.38 -15.74
CA ILE A 119 -4.12 2.59 -14.58
C ILE A 119 -5.48 2.95 -15.15
N ASP A 120 -6.42 2.05 -14.98
CA ASP A 120 -7.82 2.25 -15.32
C ASP A 120 -8.47 3.21 -14.32
N ASP A 121 -9.37 4.08 -14.79
CA ASP A 121 -10.04 5.11 -13.96
C ASP A 121 -10.90 4.50 -12.83
N ASP A 122 -11.21 3.21 -12.90
CA ASP A 122 -11.97 2.46 -11.90
C ASP A 122 -11.13 1.88 -10.75
N VAL A 123 -9.82 2.08 -10.73
CA VAL A 123 -8.94 1.57 -9.67
C VAL A 123 -8.96 2.52 -8.50
N SER A 124 -9.67 2.13 -7.46
CA SER A 124 -9.85 2.86 -6.22
C SER A 124 -8.56 3.41 -5.63
N SER A 125 -8.56 4.69 -5.37
CA SER A 125 -7.77 5.49 -4.42
C SER A 125 -6.25 5.27 -4.34
N LEU A 126 -5.73 4.07 -4.09
CA LEU A 126 -4.30 3.88 -3.86
C LEU A 126 -3.46 4.06 -5.12
N SER A 127 -3.94 3.63 -6.26
CA SER A 127 -3.27 3.79 -7.57
C SER A 127 -3.18 5.26 -7.99
N ALA A 128 -4.21 6.05 -7.74
CA ALA A 128 -4.23 7.49 -8.01
C ALA A 128 -3.20 8.24 -7.14
N ILE A 129 -3.02 7.83 -5.89
CA ILE A 129 -2.05 8.40 -4.94
C ILE A 129 -0.61 8.22 -5.43
N LEU A 130 -0.28 7.04 -5.95
CA LEU A 130 1.09 6.71 -6.37
C LEU A 130 1.55 7.45 -7.63
N LEU A 131 0.63 7.99 -8.42
CA LEU A 131 0.95 8.86 -9.54
C LEU A 131 1.37 10.27 -9.10
N ASN A 132 1.07 10.63 -7.85
CA ASN A 132 1.45 11.90 -7.27
C ASN A 132 2.93 11.90 -6.88
N ASN A 133 3.67 12.91 -7.35
CA ASN A 133 5.10 13.03 -7.11
C ASN A 133 5.47 13.18 -5.63
N ASP A 134 4.63 13.83 -4.83
CA ASP A 134 4.93 14.09 -3.41
C ASP A 134 4.79 12.79 -2.61
N PHE A 135 3.73 12.02 -2.83
CA PHE A 135 3.58 10.70 -2.23
C PHE A 135 4.68 9.72 -2.68
N TYR A 136 5.10 9.77 -3.94
CA TYR A 136 6.21 8.94 -4.40
C TYR A 136 7.53 9.27 -3.70
N LYS A 137 7.90 10.55 -3.62
CA LYS A 137 9.10 10.99 -2.90
C LYS A 137 9.03 10.68 -1.40
N PHE A 138 7.86 10.84 -0.81
CA PHE A 138 7.60 10.50 0.56
C PHE A 138 7.80 9.00 0.81
N MET A 139 7.22 8.14 -0.02
CA MET A 139 7.37 6.69 0.02
C MET A 139 8.84 6.27 -0.01
N LEU A 140 9.67 6.85 -0.86
CA LEU A 140 11.09 6.50 -0.97
C LEU A 140 11.85 6.66 0.35
N LYS A 141 11.45 7.62 1.20
CA LYS A 141 12.08 7.87 2.52
C LYS A 141 11.70 6.83 3.58
N GLY A 142 10.54 6.18 3.44
CA GLY A 142 9.97 5.31 4.46
C GLY A 142 10.19 3.81 4.24
N ARG A 143 11.04 3.44 3.29
CA ARG A 143 11.31 2.03 2.97
C ARG A 143 12.25 1.39 3.99
N THR A 144 11.96 0.13 4.31
CA THR A 144 12.83 -0.72 5.13
C THR A 144 12.75 -2.17 4.65
N VAL A 145 13.67 -3.02 5.11
CA VAL A 145 13.64 -4.46 4.81
C VAL A 145 13.35 -5.23 6.09
N ILE A 146 12.27 -6.01 6.07
CA ILE A 146 11.86 -6.89 7.17
C ILE A 146 11.75 -8.31 6.64
N SER A 147 12.50 -9.23 7.22
CA SER A 147 12.50 -10.65 6.83
C SER A 147 12.74 -10.86 5.32
N GLY A 148 13.62 -10.06 4.70
CA GLY A 148 13.92 -10.14 3.27
C GLY A 148 12.86 -9.51 2.34
N LEU A 149 11.91 -8.77 2.89
CA LEU A 149 10.87 -8.07 2.14
C LEU A 149 11.06 -6.55 2.27
N SER A 150 11.09 -5.85 1.16
CA SER A 150 11.03 -4.38 1.15
C SER A 150 9.61 -3.94 1.47
N VAL A 151 9.43 -3.20 2.55
CA VAL A 151 8.13 -2.72 3.04
C VAL A 151 8.20 -1.24 3.38
N LEU A 152 7.06 -0.58 3.39
CA LEU A 152 6.93 0.78 3.89
C LEU A 152 6.71 0.74 5.40
N THR A 153 7.41 1.57 6.18
CA THR A 153 7.23 1.64 7.64
C THR A 153 5.88 2.21 8.03
N ALA A 154 5.44 2.00 9.27
CA ALA A 154 4.12 2.40 9.74
C ALA A 154 3.88 3.90 9.57
N SER A 155 4.82 4.74 10.01
CA SER A 155 4.75 6.21 9.89
C SER A 155 4.63 6.70 8.44
N TYR A 156 5.11 5.91 7.49
CA TYR A 156 5.00 6.24 6.06
C TYR A 156 3.82 5.58 5.34
N ILE A 157 3.26 4.48 5.87
CA ILE A 157 2.01 3.90 5.33
C ILE A 157 0.78 4.71 5.75
N ILE A 158 0.77 5.25 6.96
CA ILE A 158 -0.38 5.96 7.53
C ILE A 158 -0.92 7.05 6.59
N PRO A 159 -0.13 7.97 6.02
CA PRO A 159 -0.63 8.98 5.08
C PRO A 159 -1.30 8.40 3.83
N PHE A 160 -0.84 7.25 3.34
CA PHE A 160 -1.49 6.54 2.23
C PHE A 160 -2.88 6.01 2.63
N LYS A 161 -3.02 5.51 3.87
CA LYS A 161 -4.32 5.06 4.38
C LYS A 161 -5.28 6.22 4.58
N MET A 162 -4.77 7.37 5.05
CA MET A 162 -5.53 8.61 5.18
C MET A 162 -6.08 9.07 3.83
N MET A 163 -5.21 9.16 2.81
CA MET A 163 -5.60 9.56 1.47
C MET A 163 -6.61 8.57 0.85
N ALA A 164 -6.39 7.26 0.99
CA ALA A 164 -7.30 6.25 0.50
C ALA A 164 -8.71 6.42 1.10
N TRP A 165 -8.79 6.71 2.39
CA TRP A 165 -10.07 6.98 3.05
C TRP A 165 -10.72 8.27 2.56
N ILE A 166 -9.95 9.36 2.40
CA ILE A 166 -10.44 10.65 1.88
C ILE A 166 -11.04 10.47 0.49
N ASN A 167 -10.34 9.76 -0.40
CA ASN A 167 -10.82 9.53 -1.77
C ASN A 167 -12.16 8.78 -1.77
N LEU A 168 -12.27 7.71 -0.96
CA LEU A 168 -13.53 6.98 -0.80
C LEU A 168 -14.66 7.85 -0.21
N MET A 169 -14.35 8.77 0.70
CA MET A 169 -15.33 9.71 1.24
C MET A 169 -15.79 10.70 0.17
N HIS A 170 -14.91 11.20 -0.69
CA HIS A 170 -15.27 12.05 -1.81
C HIS A 170 -16.12 11.30 -2.83
N GLU A 171 -15.74 10.09 -3.23
CA GLU A 171 -16.54 9.24 -4.12
C GLU A 171 -17.95 9.02 -3.58
N LYS A 172 -18.07 8.73 -2.28
CA LYS A 172 -19.37 8.59 -1.61
C LYS A 172 -20.17 9.88 -1.63
N ALA A 173 -19.53 11.03 -1.42
CA ALA A 173 -20.20 12.34 -1.47
C ALA A 173 -20.67 12.69 -2.88
N GLU A 174 -19.97 12.22 -3.92
CA GLU A 174 -20.37 12.33 -5.33
C GLU A 174 -21.47 11.33 -5.74
N GLY A 175 -21.94 10.49 -4.83
CA GLY A 175 -23.00 9.51 -5.07
C GLY A 175 -22.52 8.22 -5.74
N ARG A 176 -21.21 7.99 -5.82
CA ARG A 176 -20.67 6.72 -6.30
C ARG A 176 -20.87 5.62 -5.26
N HIS A 177 -20.95 4.39 -5.74
CA HIS A 177 -21.06 3.24 -4.86
C HIS A 177 -19.73 2.95 -4.18
N VAL A 178 -19.65 3.19 -2.87
CA VAL A 178 -18.46 2.90 -2.06
C VAL A 178 -18.78 1.79 -1.05
N ASN A 179 -17.89 0.79 -0.99
CA ASN A 179 -18.02 -0.29 -0.03
C ASN A 179 -17.72 0.23 1.40
N SER A 180 -18.71 0.15 2.28
CA SER A 180 -18.56 0.61 3.67
C SER A 180 -17.49 -0.15 4.46
N LYS A 181 -17.14 -1.39 4.04
CA LYS A 181 -16.04 -2.16 4.64
C LYS A 181 -14.69 -1.55 4.31
N ASP A 182 -14.50 -1.03 3.10
CA ASP A 182 -13.23 -0.40 2.68
C ASP A 182 -13.03 0.94 3.39
N LEU A 183 -14.09 1.74 3.53
CA LEU A 183 -14.06 2.96 4.35
C LEU A 183 -13.61 2.66 5.79
N ARG A 184 -14.24 1.66 6.42
CA ARG A 184 -13.91 1.26 7.79
C ARG A 184 -12.47 0.75 7.89
N LYS A 185 -12.05 -0.08 6.92
CA LYS A 185 -10.72 -0.66 6.85
C LYS A 185 -9.63 0.43 6.85
N HIS A 186 -9.69 1.37 5.90
CA HIS A 186 -8.66 2.41 5.80
C HIS A 186 -8.62 3.31 7.03
N LYS A 187 -9.77 3.71 7.54
CA LYS A 187 -9.89 4.51 8.76
C LYS A 187 -9.27 3.81 9.97
N ASN A 188 -9.63 2.56 10.19
CA ASN A 188 -9.14 1.79 11.34
C ASN A 188 -7.65 1.46 11.22
N ASP A 189 -7.18 1.14 10.01
CA ASP A 189 -5.76 0.85 9.75
C ASP A 189 -4.86 2.04 10.16
N VAL A 190 -5.32 3.30 10.02
CA VAL A 190 -4.57 4.49 10.48
C VAL A 190 -4.25 4.40 11.97
N PHE A 191 -5.28 4.18 12.80
CA PHE A 191 -5.10 4.18 14.25
C PHE A 191 -4.39 2.92 14.75
N GLN A 192 -4.64 1.76 14.15
CA GLN A 192 -3.92 0.54 14.52
C GLN A 192 -2.43 0.63 14.18
N LEU A 193 -2.08 1.13 12.99
CA LEU A 193 -0.67 1.35 12.62
C LEU A 193 0.01 2.40 13.49
N PHE A 194 -0.74 3.40 13.94
CA PHE A 194 -0.19 4.44 14.78
C PHE A 194 0.29 3.91 16.14
N GLN A 195 -0.29 2.81 16.64
CA GLN A 195 0.15 2.16 17.88
C GLN A 195 1.56 1.54 17.82
N ILE A 196 2.13 1.42 16.62
CA ILE A 196 3.49 0.89 16.43
C ILE A 196 4.48 1.95 15.95
N VAL A 197 4.04 3.19 15.80
CA VAL A 197 4.94 4.34 15.59
C VAL A 197 5.64 4.64 16.91
N LEU A 198 6.94 4.88 16.85
CA LEU A 198 7.72 5.12 18.07
C LEU A 198 7.29 6.43 18.73
N GLU A 199 7.21 6.42 20.06
CA GLU A 199 6.93 7.64 20.83
C GLU A 199 8.00 8.70 20.55
N GLY A 200 7.56 9.91 20.19
CA GLY A 200 8.45 11.01 19.81
C GLY A 200 9.02 10.95 18.41
N GLU A 201 8.63 9.94 17.60
CA GLU A 201 8.97 9.93 16.18
C GLU A 201 8.34 11.13 15.48
N THR A 202 9.12 11.81 14.64
CA THR A 202 8.63 12.89 13.79
C THR A 202 8.94 12.64 12.33
N VAL A 203 8.00 12.97 11.48
CA VAL A 203 8.08 12.77 10.01
C VAL A 203 7.79 14.10 9.33
N GLU A 204 8.77 14.63 8.62
CA GLU A 204 8.58 15.83 7.79
C GLU A 204 7.70 15.53 6.59
N VAL A 205 6.66 16.33 6.41
CA VAL A 205 5.68 16.21 5.32
C VAL A 205 5.52 17.52 4.56
N THR A 206 5.33 17.44 3.26
CA THR A 206 5.19 18.59 2.36
C THR A 206 4.07 18.34 1.34
N GLY A 207 3.63 19.41 0.68
CA GLY A 207 2.73 19.32 -0.48
C GLY A 207 1.48 18.49 -0.21
N ASP A 208 1.12 17.66 -1.18
CA ASP A 208 -0.11 16.88 -1.14
C ASP A 208 -0.15 15.84 0.00
N VAL A 209 1.00 15.40 0.51
CA VAL A 209 1.05 14.52 1.68
C VAL A 209 0.58 15.26 2.94
N ALA A 210 1.12 16.48 3.16
CA ALA A 210 0.73 17.31 4.29
C ALA A 210 -0.75 17.71 4.20
N ASP A 211 -1.21 18.12 3.00
CA ASP A 211 -2.60 18.50 2.75
C ASP A 211 -3.57 17.34 3.03
N SER A 212 -3.17 16.12 2.68
CA SER A 212 -3.97 14.91 2.94
C SER A 212 -4.07 14.59 4.42
N ILE A 213 -2.98 14.74 5.16
CA ILE A 213 -2.99 14.54 6.62
C ILE A 213 -3.90 15.57 7.28
N ASP A 214 -3.77 16.84 6.94
CA ASP A 214 -4.60 17.91 7.48
C ASP A 214 -6.10 17.66 7.18
N ALA A 215 -6.43 17.29 5.93
CA ALA A 215 -7.78 16.96 5.52
C ALA A 215 -8.35 15.75 6.29
N PHE A 216 -7.56 14.69 6.44
CA PHE A 216 -7.97 13.52 7.22
C PHE A 216 -8.28 13.89 8.68
N LEU A 217 -7.35 14.61 9.33
CA LEU A 217 -7.49 14.99 10.74
C LEU A 217 -8.68 15.92 10.98
N GLU A 218 -9.11 16.67 9.97
CA GLU A 218 -10.33 17.47 10.05
C GLU A 218 -11.60 16.65 9.83
N MET A 219 -11.63 15.83 8.77
CA MET A 219 -12.79 15.03 8.39
C MET A 219 -13.10 13.93 9.41
N ILE A 220 -12.08 13.33 10.02
CA ILE A 220 -12.23 12.21 10.96
C ILE A 220 -12.96 12.59 12.23
N LYS A 221 -12.98 13.88 12.62
CA LYS A 221 -13.73 14.39 13.79
C LYS A 221 -15.23 14.11 13.68
N GLY A 222 -15.76 14.02 12.47
CA GLY A 222 -17.17 13.70 12.21
C GLY A 222 -17.51 12.21 12.22
N GLU A 223 -16.49 11.35 12.38
CA GLU A 223 -16.64 9.90 12.30
C GLU A 223 -16.73 9.24 13.68
N ASN A 224 -17.53 8.19 13.77
CA ASN A 224 -17.56 7.34 14.96
C ASN A 224 -16.47 6.25 14.86
N ILE A 225 -15.58 6.20 15.84
CA ILE A 225 -14.52 5.19 15.97
C ILE A 225 -14.66 4.54 17.34
N VAL A 226 -14.80 3.23 17.35
CA VAL A 226 -14.83 2.44 18.58
C VAL A 226 -13.43 1.92 18.84
N PHE A 227 -12.60 2.67 19.56
CA PHE A 227 -11.20 2.35 19.82
C PHE A 227 -11.03 1.01 20.56
N ALA A 228 -11.99 0.63 21.41
CA ALA A 228 -12.01 -0.67 22.07
C ALA A 228 -12.05 -1.84 21.07
N ASP A 229 -12.75 -1.70 19.92
CA ASP A 229 -12.78 -2.73 18.86
C ASP A 229 -11.43 -2.85 18.15
N LEU A 230 -10.58 -1.83 18.25
CA LEU A 230 -9.22 -1.80 17.71
C LEU A 230 -8.15 -2.22 18.74
N GLN A 231 -8.57 -2.56 19.96
CA GLN A 231 -7.71 -2.85 21.10
C GLN A 231 -6.80 -1.66 21.50
N ILE A 232 -7.30 -0.45 21.31
CA ILE A 232 -6.60 0.80 21.63
C ILE A 232 -7.27 1.43 22.84
N ASP A 233 -6.48 1.67 23.88
CA ASP A 233 -6.92 2.38 25.10
C ASP A 233 -6.66 3.89 24.96
N SER A 234 -7.44 4.53 24.11
CA SER A 234 -7.33 5.95 23.78
C SER A 234 -8.67 6.52 23.29
N ASP A 235 -8.70 7.80 23.01
CA ASP A 235 -9.83 8.49 22.38
C ASP A 235 -9.39 9.26 21.13
N LEU A 236 -10.38 9.70 20.34
CA LEU A 236 -10.13 10.34 19.05
C LEU A 236 -9.34 11.65 19.18
N GLU A 237 -9.59 12.44 20.22
CA GLU A 237 -8.93 13.74 20.43
C GLU A 237 -7.44 13.53 20.73
N THR A 238 -7.14 12.57 21.60
CA THR A 238 -5.79 12.16 21.95
C THR A 238 -5.01 11.65 20.74
N GLU A 239 -5.62 10.78 19.93
CA GLU A 239 -4.99 10.22 18.72
C GLU A 239 -4.75 11.30 17.65
N ILE A 240 -5.70 12.22 17.43
CA ILE A 240 -5.53 13.36 16.51
C ILE A 240 -4.37 14.25 16.95
N LYS A 241 -4.26 14.54 18.25
CA LYS A 241 -3.16 15.35 18.78
C LYS A 241 -1.82 14.67 18.54
N ALA A 242 -1.69 13.40 18.88
CA ALA A 242 -0.47 12.62 18.68
C ALA A 242 -0.07 12.53 17.20
N LEU A 243 -1.02 12.31 16.30
CA LEU A 243 -0.76 12.33 14.85
C LEU A 243 -0.25 13.70 14.36
N ARG A 244 -0.77 14.80 14.89
CA ARG A 244 -0.28 16.16 14.58
C ARG A 244 1.15 16.41 15.09
N GLU A 245 1.52 15.83 16.23
CA GLU A 245 2.87 15.93 16.78
C GLU A 245 3.87 15.07 16.01
N THR A 246 3.41 13.97 15.41
CA THR A 246 4.24 13.08 14.59
C THR A 246 4.52 13.67 13.21
N TYR A 247 3.52 14.22 12.51
CA TYR A 247 3.68 14.72 11.14
C TYR A 247 3.89 16.22 11.12
N ILE A 248 5.14 16.63 10.91
CA ILE A 248 5.56 18.03 10.92
C ILE A 248 5.56 18.59 9.50
N ARG A 249 4.69 19.55 9.24
CA ARG A 249 4.63 20.26 7.97
C ARG A 249 5.82 21.22 7.83
N VAL A 250 6.60 21.09 6.75
CA VAL A 250 7.77 21.91 6.44
C VAL A 250 7.63 22.57 5.07
#